data_ebdca537b7103ce665a99c37127ec2fe
#
_entry.id   ebdca537b7103ce665a99c37127ec2fe
#
_cell.length_a   1.000
_cell.length_b   1.000
_cell.length_c   1.000
_cell.angle_alpha   90.00
_cell.angle_beta   90.00
_cell.angle_gamma   90.00
#
_symmetry.space_group_name_H-M   'P 1'
#
loop_
_entity.id
_entity.type
_entity.pdbx_description
1 polymer ?
#
loop_
_entity_poly.entity_id
_entity_poly.type
_entity_poly.pdbx_seq_one_letter_code
_entity_poly.pdbx_strand_id
1 'polypeptide(L)'
;MSAPQRRALVLAAATRAFARGGYSGTSTDAVAKEAGVSQPYIVRMFGTKAELFRAVFARALDEIVRTFTEKLNTLDIEPDDPEFWAELGSAYGELILDRDLLLVMLHGFATGTDDIATVSRAAMSKIYSLVRDRTGCTPEQARMFIANGMLINNLLAMKAPEHIDEDPALGELCVSVFGESAATTLSATGTAPASDSDT
;
A
#
# COMPACT_ATOMS: atom_id res chain seq x y z
N MET A 1 21.15 4.25 19.69
CA MET A 1 20.06 3.62 18.91
C MET A 1 20.15 2.11 19.04
N SER A 2 19.04 1.45 19.42
CA SER A 2 18.98 -0.01 19.62
C SER A 2 18.99 -0.78 18.28
N ALA A 3 19.24 -2.11 18.33
CA ALA A 3 19.20 -2.93 17.12
C ALA A 3 17.81 -2.93 16.43
N PRO A 4 16.68 -3.02 17.16
CA PRO A 4 15.34 -2.87 16.55
C PRO A 4 15.13 -1.50 15.89
N GLN A 5 15.56 -0.41 16.52
CA GLN A 5 15.44 0.93 15.92
C GLN A 5 16.25 1.06 14.63
N ARG A 6 17.47 0.51 14.59
CA ARG A 6 18.29 0.48 13.36
C ARG A 6 17.62 -0.34 12.26
N ARG A 7 17.06 -1.50 12.61
CA ARG A 7 16.33 -2.34 11.65
C ARG A 7 15.13 -1.59 11.06
N ALA A 8 14.37 -0.88 11.88
CA ALA A 8 13.21 -0.10 11.42
C ALA A 8 13.63 1.03 10.46
N LEU A 9 14.74 1.73 10.74
CA LEU A 9 15.28 2.76 9.84
C LEU A 9 15.69 2.19 8.48
N VAL A 10 16.37 1.05 8.47
CA VAL A 10 16.76 0.39 7.21
C VAL A 10 15.54 -0.06 6.44
N LEU A 11 14.52 -0.62 7.09
CA LEU A 11 13.27 -1.00 6.43
C LEU A 11 12.55 0.20 5.83
N ALA A 12 12.50 1.34 6.51
CA ALA A 12 11.89 2.56 5.97
C ALA A 12 12.65 3.07 4.75
N ALA A 13 13.98 3.09 4.77
CA ALA A 13 14.80 3.44 3.61
C ALA A 13 14.63 2.44 2.45
N ALA A 14 14.56 1.15 2.76
CA ALA A 14 14.30 0.11 1.77
C ALA A 14 12.91 0.26 1.14
N THR A 15 11.88 0.62 1.91
CA THR A 15 10.54 0.91 1.39
C THR A 15 10.60 2.01 0.33
N ARG A 16 11.24 3.15 0.62
CA ARG A 16 11.40 4.24 -0.36
C ARG A 16 12.19 3.82 -1.60
N ALA A 17 13.29 3.10 -1.42
CA ALA A 17 14.11 2.65 -2.55
C ALA A 17 13.35 1.67 -3.46
N PHE A 18 12.66 0.69 -2.88
CA PHE A 18 11.87 -0.28 -3.63
C PHE A 18 10.60 0.32 -4.24
N ALA A 19 9.99 1.31 -3.59
CA ALA A 19 8.86 2.04 -4.17
C ALA A 19 9.26 2.71 -5.49
N ARG A 20 10.43 3.38 -5.53
CA ARG A 20 10.92 4.05 -6.74
C ARG A 20 11.40 3.11 -7.84
N GLY A 21 12.12 2.05 -7.48
CA GLY A 21 12.85 1.21 -8.44
C GLY A 21 12.25 -0.17 -8.68
N GLY A 22 11.25 -0.56 -7.91
CA GLY A 22 10.74 -1.92 -7.89
C GLY A 22 11.77 -2.94 -7.41
N TYR A 23 11.39 -4.22 -7.44
CA TYR A 23 12.31 -5.29 -7.05
C TYR A 23 13.53 -5.35 -7.97
N SER A 24 13.34 -5.34 -9.30
CA SER A 24 14.43 -5.51 -10.26
C SER A 24 15.38 -4.32 -10.31
N GLY A 25 14.86 -3.09 -10.26
CA GLY A 25 15.64 -1.86 -10.42
C GLY A 25 16.38 -1.39 -9.16
N THR A 26 16.14 -2.01 -7.98
CA THR A 26 16.77 -1.61 -6.72
C THR A 26 17.86 -2.57 -6.31
N SER A 27 19.03 -2.06 -5.90
CA SER A 27 20.14 -2.84 -5.33
C SER A 27 20.23 -2.67 -3.81
N THR A 28 20.91 -3.61 -3.12
CA THR A 28 21.22 -3.45 -1.69
C THR A 28 22.16 -2.27 -1.42
N ASP A 29 22.95 -1.86 -2.40
CA ASP A 29 23.78 -0.65 -2.33
C ASP A 29 22.93 0.62 -2.36
N ALA A 30 21.93 0.68 -3.25
CA ALA A 30 20.99 1.79 -3.30
C ALA A 30 20.23 1.94 -1.97
N VAL A 31 19.81 0.82 -1.36
CA VAL A 31 19.18 0.83 -0.04
C VAL A 31 20.16 1.30 1.05
N ALA A 32 21.40 0.86 1.00
CA ALA A 32 22.42 1.27 1.97
C ALA A 32 22.66 2.79 1.90
N LYS A 33 22.76 3.35 0.69
CA LYS A 33 22.90 4.79 0.46
C LYS A 33 21.70 5.55 1.00
N GLU A 34 20.48 5.10 0.73
CA GLU A 34 19.22 5.69 1.23
C GLU A 34 19.14 5.65 2.77
N ALA A 35 19.67 4.58 3.39
CA ALA A 35 19.65 4.39 4.84
C ALA A 35 20.84 5.07 5.56
N GLY A 36 21.81 5.62 4.84
CA GLY A 36 23.02 6.20 5.42
C GLY A 36 23.93 5.17 6.11
N VAL A 37 23.97 3.93 5.61
CA VAL A 37 24.79 2.84 6.15
C VAL A 37 25.62 2.17 5.06
N SER A 38 26.53 1.26 5.44
CA SER A 38 27.30 0.50 4.45
C SER A 38 26.48 -0.68 3.87
N GLN A 39 26.73 -1.03 2.62
CA GLN A 39 26.10 -2.18 1.97
C GLN A 39 26.37 -3.51 2.73
N PRO A 40 27.59 -3.81 3.26
CA PRO A 40 27.81 -4.99 4.09
C PRO A 40 26.96 -5.02 5.37
N TYR A 41 26.55 -3.85 5.90
CA TYR A 41 25.67 -3.79 7.04
C TYR A 41 24.25 -4.27 6.68
N ILE A 42 23.74 -3.88 5.50
CA ILE A 42 22.46 -4.37 4.96
C ILE A 42 22.49 -5.89 4.79
N VAL A 43 23.54 -6.41 4.13
CA VAL A 43 23.66 -7.86 3.88
C VAL A 43 23.75 -8.64 5.20
N ARG A 44 24.50 -8.14 6.19
CA ARG A 44 24.55 -8.78 7.51
C ARG A 44 23.21 -8.80 8.24
N MET A 45 22.38 -7.76 8.05
CA MET A 45 21.10 -7.61 8.76
C MET A 45 19.97 -8.38 8.11
N PHE A 46 19.93 -8.46 6.79
CA PHE A 46 18.81 -8.99 6.02
C PHE A 46 19.19 -10.16 5.10
N GLY A 47 20.48 -10.43 4.86
CA GLY A 47 20.92 -11.45 3.93
C GLY A 47 20.91 -10.95 2.48
N THR A 48 20.04 -11.48 1.66
CA THR A 48 19.92 -11.18 0.23
C THR A 48 18.96 -10.02 -0.05
N LYS A 49 19.01 -9.49 -1.29
CA LYS A 49 18.02 -8.53 -1.78
C LYS A 49 16.59 -9.09 -1.70
N ALA A 50 16.42 -10.37 -2.00
CA ALA A 50 15.12 -11.02 -1.94
C ALA A 50 14.56 -11.06 -0.51
N GLU A 51 15.38 -11.39 0.47
CA GLU A 51 14.98 -11.39 1.89
C GLU A 51 14.68 -9.99 2.40
N LEU A 52 15.45 -8.98 1.99
CA LEU A 52 15.18 -7.59 2.32
C LEU A 52 13.83 -7.12 1.70
N PHE A 53 13.61 -7.38 0.41
CA PHE A 53 12.35 -7.03 -0.25
C PHE A 53 11.16 -7.75 0.37
N ARG A 54 11.31 -9.05 0.66
CA ARG A 54 10.27 -9.83 1.35
C ARG A 54 9.91 -9.23 2.71
N ALA A 55 10.91 -8.77 3.47
CA ALA A 55 10.68 -8.13 4.77
C ALA A 55 9.94 -6.79 4.63
N VAL A 56 10.29 -5.98 3.63
CA VAL A 56 9.60 -4.72 3.32
C VAL A 56 8.16 -4.98 2.88
N PHE A 57 7.96 -5.90 1.97
CA PHE A 57 6.65 -6.25 1.43
C PHE A 57 5.72 -6.87 2.50
N ALA A 58 6.24 -7.80 3.29
CA ALA A 58 5.49 -8.38 4.41
C ALA A 58 5.04 -7.31 5.40
N ARG A 59 5.92 -6.34 5.73
CA ARG A 59 5.57 -5.21 6.59
C ARG A 59 4.44 -4.36 6.01
N ALA A 60 4.46 -4.08 4.70
CA ALA A 60 3.40 -3.33 4.04
C ALA A 60 2.05 -4.06 4.14
N LEU A 61 2.04 -5.37 3.93
CA LEU A 61 0.83 -6.19 4.04
C LEU A 61 0.33 -6.34 5.49
N ASP A 62 1.24 -6.46 6.46
CA ASP A 62 0.89 -6.48 7.89
C ASP A 62 0.25 -5.16 8.33
N GLU A 63 0.69 -4.04 7.77
CA GLU A 63 0.11 -2.72 8.04
C GLU A 63 -1.35 -2.66 7.56
N ILE A 64 -1.65 -3.18 6.37
CA ILE A 64 -3.03 -3.27 5.84
C ILE A 64 -3.91 -4.11 6.77
N VAL A 65 -3.42 -5.30 7.16
CA VAL A 65 -4.16 -6.17 8.07
C VAL A 65 -4.40 -5.50 9.42
N ARG A 66 -3.41 -4.78 9.93
CA ARG A 66 -3.52 -4.01 11.19
C ARG A 66 -4.59 -2.93 11.05
N THR A 67 -4.54 -2.14 10.00
CA THR A 67 -5.50 -1.07 9.72
C THR A 67 -6.94 -1.59 9.69
N PHE A 68 -7.20 -2.66 8.95
CA PHE A 68 -8.54 -3.27 8.94
C PHE A 68 -8.94 -3.84 10.30
N THR A 69 -8.00 -4.47 11.02
CA THR A 69 -8.29 -5.02 12.35
C THR A 69 -8.66 -3.93 13.34
N GLU A 70 -7.93 -2.82 13.35
CA GLU A 70 -8.18 -1.68 14.22
C GLU A 70 -9.51 -1.01 13.88
N LYS A 71 -9.77 -0.77 12.59
CA LYS A 71 -11.05 -0.20 12.15
C LYS A 71 -12.23 -1.09 12.54
N LEU A 72 -12.17 -2.39 12.28
CA LEU A 72 -13.21 -3.36 12.65
C LEU A 72 -13.44 -3.47 14.16
N ASN A 73 -12.45 -3.13 14.99
CA ASN A 73 -12.62 -3.08 16.45
C ASN A 73 -13.35 -1.83 16.94
N THR A 74 -13.37 -0.76 16.14
CA THR A 74 -13.92 0.55 16.51
C THR A 74 -15.23 0.89 15.78
N LEU A 75 -15.57 0.16 14.71
CA LEU A 75 -16.83 0.35 14.01
C LEU A 75 -18.02 -0.07 14.89
N ASP A 76 -18.94 0.86 15.11
CA ASP A 76 -20.21 0.67 15.80
C ASP A 76 -21.37 0.77 14.80
N ILE A 77 -21.23 0.08 13.67
CA ILE A 77 -22.19 0.02 12.56
C ILE A 77 -22.30 -1.45 12.16
N GLU A 78 -23.50 -1.93 11.89
CA GLU A 78 -23.73 -3.32 11.50
C GLU A 78 -23.29 -3.56 10.03
N PRO A 79 -22.80 -4.75 9.68
CA PRO A 79 -22.26 -5.05 8.35
C PRO A 79 -23.31 -5.03 7.21
N ASP A 80 -24.59 -5.04 7.51
CA ASP A 80 -25.68 -4.91 6.56
C ASP A 80 -26.01 -3.44 6.20
N ASP A 81 -25.46 -2.47 6.95
CA ASP A 81 -25.53 -1.06 6.61
C ASP A 81 -24.51 -0.71 5.52
N PRO A 82 -24.92 -0.04 4.42
CA PRO A 82 -23.98 0.41 3.39
C PRO A 82 -22.85 1.31 3.91
N GLU A 83 -23.08 2.10 4.97
CA GLU A 83 -22.08 2.97 5.59
C GLU A 83 -20.93 2.17 6.20
N PHE A 84 -21.16 0.96 6.68
CA PHE A 84 -20.13 0.07 7.22
C PHE A 84 -18.97 -0.15 6.22
N TRP A 85 -19.31 -0.47 4.98
CA TRP A 85 -18.31 -0.75 3.95
C TRP A 85 -17.55 0.50 3.51
N ALA A 86 -18.24 1.65 3.49
CA ALA A 86 -17.62 2.94 3.20
C ALA A 86 -16.61 3.32 4.28
N GLU A 87 -16.98 3.17 5.56
CA GLU A 87 -16.13 3.43 6.70
C GLU A 87 -14.92 2.47 6.79
N LEU A 88 -15.14 1.19 6.50
CA LEU A 88 -14.03 0.22 6.43
C LEU A 88 -13.08 0.52 5.27
N GLY A 89 -13.63 0.94 4.14
CA GLY A 89 -12.86 1.34 2.96
C GLY A 89 -12.06 2.62 3.17
N SER A 90 -12.60 3.60 3.91
CA SER A 90 -11.92 4.87 4.19
C SER A 90 -10.60 4.68 4.94
N ALA A 91 -10.58 3.77 5.91
CA ALA A 91 -9.36 3.44 6.65
C ALA A 91 -8.25 2.88 5.76
N TYR A 92 -8.61 2.12 4.73
CA TYR A 92 -7.67 1.66 3.72
C TYR A 92 -7.22 2.80 2.80
N GLY A 93 -8.15 3.64 2.37
CA GLY A 93 -7.86 4.82 1.54
C GLY A 93 -6.83 5.73 2.18
N GLU A 94 -6.96 6.02 3.48
CA GLU A 94 -5.99 6.83 4.23
C GLU A 94 -4.59 6.19 4.26
N LEU A 95 -4.52 4.88 4.48
CA LEU A 95 -3.24 4.15 4.52
C LEU A 95 -2.48 4.23 3.20
N ILE A 96 -3.18 4.06 2.07
CA ILE A 96 -2.53 3.99 0.75
C ILE A 96 -2.23 5.35 0.14
N LEU A 97 -2.58 6.46 0.80
CA LEU A 97 -2.03 7.78 0.49
C LEU A 97 -0.51 7.84 0.74
N ASP A 98 0.03 6.96 1.61
CA ASP A 98 1.47 6.69 1.61
C ASP A 98 1.86 5.98 0.29
N ARG A 99 2.32 6.79 -0.67
CA ARG A 99 2.67 6.33 -2.01
C ARG A 99 3.78 5.29 -2.02
N ASP A 100 4.72 5.34 -1.09
CA ASP A 100 5.80 4.35 -1.01
C ASP A 100 5.25 2.98 -0.59
N LEU A 101 4.31 2.95 0.35
CA LEU A 101 3.60 1.74 0.77
C LEU A 101 2.83 1.14 -0.41
N LEU A 102 2.02 1.96 -1.10
CA LEU A 102 1.24 1.57 -2.26
C LEU A 102 2.11 0.94 -3.35
N LEU A 103 3.19 1.61 -3.75
CA LEU A 103 4.06 1.14 -4.83
C LEU A 103 4.81 -0.14 -4.46
N VAL A 104 5.32 -0.26 -3.21
CA VAL A 104 5.92 -1.51 -2.74
C VAL A 104 4.94 -2.67 -2.79
N MET A 105 3.69 -2.44 -2.40
CA MET A 105 2.65 -3.46 -2.44
C MET A 105 2.37 -3.92 -3.87
N LEU A 106 2.21 -3.01 -4.82
CA LEU A 106 1.99 -3.34 -6.24
C LEU A 106 3.19 -4.06 -6.85
N HIS A 107 4.42 -3.60 -6.56
CA HIS A 107 5.64 -4.30 -6.96
C HIS A 107 5.72 -5.71 -6.40
N GLY A 108 5.30 -5.92 -5.16
CA GLY A 108 5.26 -7.23 -4.53
C GLY A 108 4.29 -8.18 -5.23
N PHE A 109 3.08 -7.72 -5.53
CA PHE A 109 2.10 -8.53 -6.27
C PHE A 109 2.55 -8.87 -7.69
N ALA A 110 3.30 -7.97 -8.35
CA ALA A 110 3.81 -8.16 -9.71
C ALA A 110 5.11 -8.98 -9.78
N THR A 111 5.81 -9.16 -8.65
CA THR A 111 7.11 -9.85 -8.60
C THR A 111 6.92 -11.35 -8.63
N GLY A 112 6.65 -12.05 -9.57
CA GLY A 112 6.26 -13.46 -9.67
C GLY A 112 7.24 -14.54 -9.13
N THR A 113 8.18 -14.22 -8.26
CA THR A 113 9.04 -15.22 -7.60
C THR A 113 8.26 -15.97 -6.51
N ASP A 114 8.50 -17.27 -6.35
CA ASP A 114 7.73 -18.14 -5.46
C ASP A 114 7.69 -17.64 -4.01
N ASP A 115 8.79 -17.13 -3.49
CA ASP A 115 8.89 -16.61 -2.12
C ASP A 115 7.97 -15.40 -1.92
N ILE A 116 7.99 -14.44 -2.85
CA ILE A 116 7.15 -13.24 -2.78
C ILE A 116 5.68 -13.59 -3.04
N ALA A 117 5.41 -14.44 -4.03
CA ALA A 117 4.07 -14.91 -4.32
C ALA A 117 3.44 -15.66 -3.12
N THR A 118 4.25 -16.38 -2.33
CA THR A 118 3.78 -17.03 -1.10
C THR A 118 3.35 -16.00 -0.06
N VAL A 119 4.09 -14.93 0.15
CA VAL A 119 3.71 -13.82 1.04
C VAL A 119 2.42 -13.16 0.55
N SER A 120 2.32 -12.89 -0.76
CA SER A 120 1.13 -12.30 -1.38
C SER A 120 -0.13 -13.14 -1.14
N ARG A 121 -0.05 -14.47 -1.40
CA ARG A 121 -1.18 -15.39 -1.18
C ARG A 121 -1.58 -15.45 0.28
N ALA A 122 -0.62 -15.53 1.20
CA ALA A 122 -0.90 -15.57 2.64
C ALA A 122 -1.59 -14.29 3.13
N ALA A 123 -1.12 -13.11 2.68
CA ALA A 123 -1.73 -11.84 3.04
C ALA A 123 -3.16 -11.71 2.47
N MET A 124 -3.37 -12.07 1.19
CA MET A 124 -4.70 -12.03 0.58
C MET A 124 -5.68 -12.94 1.31
N SER A 125 -5.25 -14.16 1.65
CA SER A 125 -6.04 -15.10 2.46
C SER A 125 -6.39 -14.51 3.83
N LYS A 126 -5.41 -13.88 4.49
CA LYS A 126 -5.59 -13.27 5.81
C LYS A 126 -6.58 -12.10 5.77
N ILE A 127 -6.49 -11.21 4.77
CA ILE A 127 -7.43 -10.09 4.59
C ILE A 127 -8.85 -10.64 4.33
N TYR A 128 -8.97 -11.60 3.42
CA TYR A 128 -10.26 -12.23 3.10
C TYR A 128 -10.89 -12.87 4.34
N SER A 129 -10.14 -13.68 5.09
CA SER A 129 -10.63 -14.31 6.33
C SER A 129 -11.00 -13.27 7.39
N LEU A 130 -10.16 -12.24 7.58
CA LEU A 130 -10.43 -11.17 8.55
C LEU A 130 -11.78 -10.49 8.26
N VAL A 131 -12.03 -10.11 7.01
CA VAL A 131 -13.27 -9.47 6.61
C VAL A 131 -14.45 -10.42 6.82
N ARG A 132 -14.36 -11.66 6.32
CA ARG A 132 -15.42 -12.67 6.45
C ARG A 132 -15.77 -13.01 7.90
N ASP A 133 -14.74 -13.27 8.71
CA ASP A 133 -14.93 -13.76 10.09
C ASP A 133 -15.46 -12.66 11.01
N ARG A 134 -15.08 -11.40 10.75
CA ARG A 134 -15.47 -10.27 11.58
C ARG A 134 -16.84 -9.68 11.21
N THR A 135 -17.25 -9.81 9.96
CA THR A 135 -18.48 -9.19 9.46
C THR A 135 -19.60 -10.20 9.19
N GLY A 136 -19.30 -11.48 9.07
CA GLY A 136 -20.27 -12.48 8.63
C GLY A 136 -20.74 -12.31 7.19
N CYS A 137 -20.14 -11.41 6.41
CA CYS A 137 -20.54 -11.10 5.04
C CYS A 137 -20.46 -12.30 4.11
N THR A 138 -21.17 -12.26 2.99
CA THR A 138 -21.09 -13.32 1.98
C THR A 138 -19.73 -13.35 1.27
N PRO A 139 -19.33 -14.47 0.65
CA PRO A 139 -18.13 -14.53 -0.18
C PRO A 139 -18.11 -13.46 -1.27
N GLU A 140 -19.27 -13.15 -1.84
CA GLU A 140 -19.44 -12.14 -2.89
C GLU A 140 -19.16 -10.73 -2.37
N GLN A 141 -19.67 -10.37 -1.19
CA GLN A 141 -19.41 -9.07 -0.57
C GLN A 141 -17.92 -8.90 -0.23
N ALA A 142 -17.28 -9.93 0.34
CA ALA A 142 -15.83 -9.89 0.62
C ALA A 142 -15.01 -9.75 -0.68
N ARG A 143 -15.40 -10.45 -1.74
CA ARG A 143 -14.77 -10.34 -3.07
C ARG A 143 -14.89 -8.91 -3.61
N MET A 144 -16.08 -8.32 -3.54
CA MET A 144 -16.31 -6.94 -4.00
C MET A 144 -15.49 -5.93 -3.23
N PHE A 145 -15.42 -6.07 -1.90
CA PHE A 145 -14.60 -5.20 -1.05
C PHE A 145 -13.11 -5.26 -1.47
N ILE A 146 -12.56 -6.45 -1.64
CA ILE A 146 -11.16 -6.63 -2.07
C ILE A 146 -10.96 -6.10 -3.50
N ALA A 147 -11.91 -6.35 -4.42
CA ALA A 147 -11.83 -5.87 -5.80
C ALA A 147 -11.81 -4.32 -5.86
N ASN A 148 -12.65 -3.66 -5.06
CA ASN A 148 -12.65 -2.20 -4.96
C ASN A 148 -11.31 -1.67 -4.40
N GLY A 149 -10.74 -2.30 -3.37
CA GLY A 149 -9.43 -1.93 -2.85
C GLY A 149 -8.33 -2.07 -3.91
N MET A 150 -8.36 -3.13 -4.73
CA MET A 150 -7.40 -3.30 -5.82
C MET A 150 -7.59 -2.26 -6.94
N LEU A 151 -8.83 -1.85 -7.25
CA LEU A 151 -9.10 -0.79 -8.20
C LEU A 151 -8.56 0.56 -7.69
N ILE A 152 -8.81 0.89 -6.43
CA ILE A 152 -8.26 2.08 -5.76
C ILE A 152 -6.74 2.12 -5.89
N ASN A 153 -6.05 1.00 -5.61
CA ASN A 153 -4.60 0.91 -5.73
C ASN A 153 -4.10 1.26 -7.15
N ASN A 154 -4.77 0.72 -8.17
CA ASN A 154 -4.39 1.00 -9.55
C ASN A 154 -4.61 2.46 -9.93
N LEU A 155 -5.77 3.03 -9.57
CA LEU A 155 -6.07 4.44 -9.86
C LEU A 155 -5.09 5.40 -9.17
N LEU A 156 -4.74 5.15 -7.91
CA LEU A 156 -3.75 5.96 -7.20
C LEU A 156 -2.33 5.76 -7.75
N ALA A 157 -1.95 4.54 -8.12
CA ALA A 157 -0.62 4.28 -8.68
C ALA A 157 -0.39 5.00 -10.00
N MET A 158 -1.41 5.05 -10.86
CA MET A 158 -1.37 5.78 -12.14
C MET A 158 -1.68 7.28 -11.99
N LYS A 159 -1.90 7.76 -10.76
CA LYS A 159 -2.25 9.16 -10.45
C LYS A 159 -3.55 9.62 -11.12
N ALA A 160 -4.47 8.70 -11.35
CA ALA A 160 -5.72 9.01 -12.04
C ALA A 160 -6.50 10.19 -11.43
N PRO A 161 -6.61 10.34 -10.08
CA PRO A 161 -7.28 11.50 -9.48
C PRO A 161 -6.64 12.86 -9.84
N GLU A 162 -5.33 12.90 -10.14
CA GLU A 162 -4.64 14.14 -10.51
C GLU A 162 -4.99 14.59 -11.95
N HIS A 163 -5.64 13.74 -12.74
CA HIS A 163 -5.91 13.91 -14.18
C HIS A 163 -7.40 13.73 -14.56
N ILE A 164 -8.32 13.89 -13.60
CA ILE A 164 -9.75 13.68 -13.81
C ILE A 164 -10.38 14.61 -14.86
N ASP A 165 -9.79 15.78 -15.09
CA ASP A 165 -10.27 16.75 -16.06
C ASP A 165 -9.75 16.48 -17.48
N GLU A 166 -8.79 15.58 -17.66
CA GLU A 166 -8.19 15.27 -18.97
C GLU A 166 -9.04 14.27 -19.77
N ASP A 167 -9.77 13.39 -19.10
CA ASP A 167 -10.62 12.37 -19.71
C ASP A 167 -11.93 12.21 -18.90
N PRO A 168 -13.10 12.49 -19.49
CA PRO A 168 -14.39 12.39 -18.79
C PRO A 168 -14.70 10.99 -18.26
N ALA A 169 -14.29 9.92 -18.95
CA ALA A 169 -14.55 8.55 -18.51
C ALA A 169 -13.65 8.19 -17.31
N LEU A 170 -12.40 8.66 -17.30
CA LEU A 170 -11.51 8.51 -16.15
C LEU A 170 -12.02 9.30 -14.95
N GLY A 171 -12.52 10.54 -15.19
CA GLY A 171 -13.14 11.36 -14.16
C GLY A 171 -14.35 10.70 -13.53
N GLU A 172 -15.27 10.18 -14.35
CA GLU A 172 -16.45 9.43 -13.88
C GLU A 172 -16.05 8.19 -13.05
N LEU A 173 -15.07 7.44 -13.50
CA LEU A 173 -14.54 6.28 -12.77
C LEU A 173 -13.97 6.69 -11.40
N CYS A 174 -13.15 7.74 -11.35
CA CYS A 174 -12.59 8.24 -10.10
C CYS A 174 -13.68 8.71 -9.13
N VAL A 175 -14.66 9.47 -9.62
CA VAL A 175 -15.81 9.90 -8.80
C VAL A 175 -16.60 8.70 -8.28
N SER A 176 -16.82 7.67 -9.10
CA SER A 176 -17.56 6.47 -8.67
C SER A 176 -16.85 5.67 -7.59
N VAL A 177 -15.51 5.74 -7.54
CA VAL A 177 -14.68 4.98 -6.60
C VAL A 177 -14.40 5.76 -5.31
N PHE A 178 -14.08 7.05 -5.43
CA PHE A 178 -13.64 7.88 -4.30
C PHE A 178 -14.77 8.78 -3.75
N GLY A 179 -15.84 9.01 -4.52
CA GLY A 179 -16.83 10.04 -4.29
C GLY A 179 -16.35 11.42 -4.75
N GLU A 180 -17.28 12.34 -5.01
CA GLU A 180 -16.97 13.69 -5.55
C GLU A 180 -15.98 14.49 -4.69
N SER A 181 -16.20 14.52 -3.37
CA SER A 181 -15.37 15.30 -2.43
C SER A 181 -13.93 14.78 -2.36
N ALA A 182 -13.76 13.44 -2.27
CA ALA A 182 -12.43 12.84 -2.18
C ALA A 182 -11.68 12.91 -3.53
N ALA A 183 -12.36 12.69 -4.65
CA ALA A 183 -11.77 12.83 -5.98
C ALA A 183 -11.25 14.26 -6.21
N THR A 184 -12.02 15.28 -5.85
CA THR A 184 -11.62 16.68 -5.94
C THR A 184 -10.43 17.01 -5.03
N THR A 185 -10.43 16.50 -3.79
CA THR A 185 -9.32 16.71 -2.85
C THR A 185 -8.03 16.07 -3.34
N LEU A 186 -8.09 14.86 -3.87
CA LEU A 186 -6.93 14.14 -4.41
C LEU A 186 -6.38 14.84 -5.67
N SER A 187 -7.25 15.38 -6.53
CA SER A 187 -6.85 16.20 -7.68
C SER A 187 -6.09 17.45 -7.24
N ALA A 188 -6.57 18.16 -6.21
CA ALA A 188 -5.95 19.37 -5.72
C ALA A 188 -4.58 19.15 -5.06
N THR A 189 -4.36 17.99 -4.42
CA THR A 189 -3.07 17.67 -3.78
C THR A 189 -1.96 17.32 -4.79
N GLY A 190 -2.31 16.85 -5.99
CA GLY A 190 -1.36 16.56 -7.06
C GLY A 190 -0.81 17.79 -7.77
N THR A 191 -1.48 18.93 -7.67
CA THR A 191 -1.10 20.20 -8.36
C THR A 191 -0.09 21.05 -7.60
N ALA A 192 0.40 20.63 -6.43
CA ALA A 192 1.49 21.37 -5.76
C ALA A 192 2.80 21.19 -6.56
N PRO A 193 3.41 22.27 -7.11
CA PRO A 193 4.66 22.14 -7.83
C PRO A 193 5.74 21.62 -6.89
N ALA A 194 6.49 20.63 -7.34
CA ALA A 194 7.75 20.26 -6.71
C ALA A 194 8.58 21.55 -6.58
N SER A 195 8.87 21.97 -5.36
CA SER A 195 9.78 23.10 -5.15
C SER A 195 11.14 22.70 -5.72
N ASP A 196 11.47 23.24 -6.88
CA ASP A 196 12.84 23.25 -7.40
C ASP A 196 13.73 23.95 -6.38
N SER A 197 14.38 23.17 -5.54
CA SER A 197 15.51 23.60 -4.74
C SER A 197 16.78 23.04 -5.36
N ASP A 198 17.13 23.53 -6.55
CA ASP A 198 18.48 23.51 -7.08
C ASP A 198 18.97 24.94 -7.19
N THR A 199 19.82 25.33 -6.22
CA THR A 199 20.87 26.35 -6.41
C THR A 199 22.02 26.04 -5.47
#